data_b2aede8de15caa642bdc1fad34bda8c2
#
_entry.id   b2aede8de15caa642bdc1fad34bda8c2
#
_cell.length_a   1.000
_cell.length_b   1.000
_cell.length_c   1.000
_cell.angle_alpha   90.00
_cell.angle_beta   90.00
_cell.angle_gamma   90.00
#
_symmetry.space_group_name_H-M   'P 1'
#
loop_
_entity.id
_entity.type
_entity.pdbx_description
1 polymer ?
#
loop_
_entity_poly.entity_id
_entity_poly.type
_entity_poly.pdbx_seq_one_letter_code
_entity_poly.pdbx_strand_id
1 'polypeptide(L)'
;MSDHASEITRGERFEFGANWRRFLDSLTPQRVAEAERSLCEMLGCDDLRGKRFLDVGSGSGLFSLAAYRLGARVRSFDFDPESIACTAALREKFSADDDRWQIETGSALDANFLARLGSIDVVYA
;
A
#
# COMPACT_ATOMS: atom_id res chain seq x y z
N MET A 1 23.05 -10.97 11.55
CA MET A 1 22.53 -10.72 10.20
C MET A 1 21.13 -10.13 10.23
N SER A 2 20.23 -10.69 11.03
CA SER A 2 18.87 -10.13 11.14
C SER A 2 18.86 -8.70 11.67
N ASP A 3 19.76 -8.38 12.60
CA ASP A 3 19.87 -7.02 13.15
C ASP A 3 20.30 -6.01 12.10
N HIS A 4 21.23 -6.41 11.24
CA HIS A 4 21.70 -5.56 10.15
C HIS A 4 20.55 -5.30 9.14
N ALA A 5 19.81 -6.33 8.77
CA ALA A 5 18.67 -6.20 7.88
C ALA A 5 17.58 -5.33 8.50
N SER A 6 17.33 -5.47 9.81
CA SER A 6 16.36 -4.64 10.52
C SER A 6 16.78 -3.17 10.55
N GLU A 7 18.06 -2.91 10.73
CA GLU A 7 18.59 -1.54 10.73
C GLU A 7 18.46 -0.90 9.34
N ILE A 8 18.76 -1.64 8.28
CA ILE A 8 18.61 -1.15 6.91
C ILE A 8 17.13 -0.83 6.63
N THR A 9 16.23 -1.75 6.97
CA THR A 9 14.80 -1.55 6.76
C THR A 9 14.29 -0.34 7.53
N ARG A 10 14.73 -0.17 8.77
CA ARG A 10 14.36 0.97 9.60
C ARG A 10 14.88 2.28 9.03
N GLY A 11 16.13 2.27 8.58
CA GLY A 11 16.75 3.43 7.97
C GLY A 11 16.06 3.83 6.67
N GLU A 12 15.75 2.87 5.83
CA GLU A 12 15.02 3.10 4.59
C GLU A 12 13.64 3.68 4.88
N ARG A 13 12.94 3.15 5.88
CA ARG A 13 11.62 3.63 6.25
C ARG A 13 11.67 5.05 6.78
N PHE A 14 12.67 5.37 7.59
CA PHE A 14 12.87 6.72 8.10
C PHE A 14 13.18 7.69 6.97
N GLU A 15 14.08 7.32 6.07
CA GLU A 15 14.40 8.13 4.90
C GLU A 15 13.19 8.31 4.00
N PHE A 16 12.41 7.27 3.82
CA PHE A 16 11.19 7.32 3.04
C PHE A 16 10.20 8.33 3.65
N GLY A 17 9.99 8.29 4.96
CA GLY A 17 9.14 9.24 5.64
C GLY A 17 9.56 10.68 5.42
N ALA A 18 10.88 10.95 5.41
CA ALA A 18 11.42 12.29 5.17
C ALA A 18 11.38 12.68 3.69
N ASN A 19 11.39 11.71 2.78
CA ASN A 19 11.58 11.94 1.35
C ASN A 19 10.41 11.45 0.48
N TRP A 20 9.24 11.25 1.06
CA TRP A 20 8.11 10.68 0.31
C TRP A 20 7.67 11.56 -0.88
N ARG A 21 7.87 12.86 -0.79
CA ARG A 21 7.57 13.77 -1.91
C ARG A 21 8.49 13.50 -3.09
N ARG A 22 9.77 13.26 -2.82
CA ARG A 22 10.75 12.92 -3.86
C ARG A 22 10.39 11.58 -4.50
N PHE A 23 9.96 10.62 -3.70
CA PHE A 23 9.48 9.34 -4.20
C PHE A 23 8.33 9.53 -5.18
N LEU A 24 7.33 10.35 -4.80
CA LEU A 24 6.18 10.62 -5.67
C LEU A 24 6.59 11.28 -6.98
N ASP A 25 7.54 12.19 -6.93
CA ASP A 25 8.03 12.88 -8.12
C ASP A 25 8.75 11.92 -9.08
N SER A 26 9.40 10.90 -8.54
CA SER A 26 10.13 9.91 -9.33
C SER A 26 9.25 8.78 -9.87
N LEU A 27 8.03 8.68 -9.39
CA LEU A 27 7.14 7.59 -9.75
C LEU A 27 6.51 7.83 -11.13
N THR A 28 6.72 6.88 -12.03
CA THR A 28 6.22 6.95 -13.40
C THR A 28 5.06 5.98 -13.59
N PRO A 29 4.19 6.20 -14.60
CA PRO A 29 3.16 5.22 -14.95
C PRO A 29 3.72 3.83 -15.24
N GLN A 30 4.95 3.78 -15.75
CA GLN A 30 5.63 2.53 -16.06
C GLN A 30 5.94 1.73 -14.79
N ARG A 31 6.37 2.41 -13.73
CA ARG A 31 6.60 1.76 -12.43
C ARG A 31 5.32 1.23 -11.82
N VAL A 32 4.24 1.97 -11.99
CA VAL A 32 2.92 1.53 -11.52
C VAL A 32 2.50 0.28 -12.28
N ALA A 33 2.69 0.27 -13.61
CA ALA A 33 2.38 -0.91 -14.43
C ALA A 33 3.21 -2.13 -14.05
N GLU A 34 4.47 -1.93 -13.68
CA GLU A 34 5.32 -3.01 -13.18
C GLU A 34 4.80 -3.59 -11.86
N ALA A 35 4.31 -2.73 -10.97
CA ALA A 35 3.70 -3.17 -9.71
C ALA A 35 2.43 -3.97 -9.97
N GLU A 36 1.58 -3.53 -10.91
CA GLU A 36 0.38 -4.27 -11.31
C GLU A 36 0.73 -5.65 -11.83
N ARG A 37 1.73 -5.73 -12.69
CA ARG A 37 2.19 -6.99 -13.27
C ARG A 37 2.73 -7.92 -12.19
N SER A 38 3.50 -7.36 -11.26
CA SER A 38 4.06 -8.11 -10.14
C SER A 38 2.96 -8.74 -9.27
N LEU A 39 1.91 -7.97 -8.97
CA LEU A 39 0.77 -8.49 -8.22
C LEU A 39 0.05 -9.61 -8.97
N CYS A 40 -0.18 -9.42 -10.26
CA CYS A 40 -0.85 -10.44 -11.08
C CYS A 40 -0.05 -11.73 -11.12
N GLU A 41 1.26 -11.65 -11.28
CA GLU A 41 2.13 -12.83 -11.25
C GLU A 41 2.11 -13.52 -9.90
N MET A 42 2.20 -12.74 -8.83
CA MET A 42 2.22 -13.26 -7.47
C MET A 42 0.92 -13.97 -7.11
N LEU A 43 -0.21 -13.43 -7.55
CA LEU A 43 -1.53 -13.94 -7.20
C LEU A 43 -2.11 -14.89 -8.25
N GLY A 44 -1.44 -15.05 -9.40
CA GLY A 44 -1.90 -15.93 -10.46
C GLY A 44 -3.22 -15.48 -11.09
N CYS A 45 -3.41 -14.18 -11.27
CA CYS A 45 -4.64 -13.62 -11.82
C CYS A 45 -4.34 -12.50 -12.82
N ASP A 46 -5.34 -12.12 -13.62
CA ASP A 46 -5.21 -11.05 -14.61
C ASP A 46 -5.67 -9.69 -14.07
N ASP A 47 -6.61 -9.71 -13.13
CA ASP A 47 -7.09 -8.51 -12.46
C ASP A 47 -7.60 -8.86 -11.06
N LEU A 48 -8.05 -7.84 -10.32
CA LEU A 48 -8.54 -7.99 -8.96
C LEU A 48 -9.97 -7.44 -8.80
N ARG A 49 -10.74 -7.43 -9.87
CA ARG A 49 -12.10 -6.90 -9.85
C ARG A 49 -12.95 -7.60 -8.80
N GLY A 50 -13.60 -6.79 -7.97
CA GLY A 50 -14.47 -7.29 -6.91
C GLY A 50 -13.75 -7.89 -5.72
N LYS A 51 -12.42 -7.94 -5.74
CA LYS A 51 -11.64 -8.46 -4.63
C LYS A 51 -11.40 -7.38 -3.59
N ARG A 52 -11.36 -7.78 -2.33
CA ARG A 52 -11.02 -6.90 -1.22
C ARG A 52 -9.55 -7.10 -0.87
N PHE A 53 -8.78 -6.05 -1.04
CA PHE A 53 -7.32 -6.06 -0.88
C PHE A 53 -6.96 -5.26 0.36
N LEU A 54 -6.25 -5.90 1.29
CA LEU A 54 -5.77 -5.26 2.50
C LEU A 54 -4.25 -5.10 2.41
N ASP A 55 -3.78 -3.86 2.48
CA ASP A 55 -2.36 -3.55 2.50
C ASP A 55 -1.92 -3.25 3.93
N VAL A 56 -1.22 -4.19 4.52
CA VAL A 56 -0.75 -4.13 5.91
C VAL A 56 0.61 -3.47 5.93
N GLY A 57 0.68 -2.27 6.55
CA GLY A 57 1.92 -1.50 6.53
C GLY A 57 2.18 -0.94 5.14
N SER A 58 1.27 -0.11 4.66
CA SER A 58 1.22 0.33 3.25
C SER A 58 2.50 1.00 2.75
N GLY A 59 3.29 1.60 3.63
CA GLY A 59 4.53 2.27 3.23
C GLY A 59 4.27 3.36 2.20
N SER A 60 4.80 3.18 0.99
CA SER A 60 4.60 4.13 -0.11
C SER A 60 3.19 4.11 -0.68
N GLY A 61 2.47 3.02 -0.49
CA GLY A 61 1.16 2.82 -1.08
C GLY A 61 1.20 2.32 -2.53
N LEU A 62 2.37 2.02 -3.07
CA LEU A 62 2.51 1.62 -4.46
C LEU A 62 1.68 0.38 -4.81
N PHE A 63 1.73 -0.64 -3.95
CA PHE A 63 0.96 -1.86 -4.21
C PHE A 63 -0.53 -1.68 -3.95
N SER A 64 -0.91 -0.79 -3.05
CA SER A 64 -2.30 -0.37 -2.91
C SER A 64 -2.81 0.27 -4.19
N LEU A 65 -2.04 1.18 -4.78
CA LEU A 65 -2.38 1.80 -6.05
C LEU A 65 -2.51 0.76 -7.16
N ALA A 66 -1.55 -0.16 -7.23
CA ALA A 66 -1.58 -1.23 -8.23
C ALA A 66 -2.84 -2.08 -8.10
N ALA A 67 -3.19 -2.49 -6.88
CA ALA A 67 -4.39 -3.26 -6.62
C ALA A 67 -5.65 -2.48 -7.01
N TYR A 68 -5.70 -1.19 -6.67
CA TYR A 68 -6.81 -0.33 -7.04
C TYR A 68 -6.99 -0.27 -8.56
N ARG A 69 -5.91 -0.09 -9.30
CA ARG A 69 -5.95 -0.03 -10.76
C ARG A 69 -6.35 -1.35 -11.39
N LEU A 70 -6.09 -2.46 -10.69
CA LEU A 70 -6.55 -3.79 -11.12
C LEU A 70 -8.02 -4.05 -10.78
N GLY A 71 -8.70 -3.09 -10.18
CA GLY A 71 -10.12 -3.16 -9.91
C GLY A 71 -10.50 -3.56 -8.49
N ALA A 72 -9.54 -3.72 -7.59
CA ALA A 72 -9.81 -4.12 -6.21
C ALA A 72 -10.46 -3.00 -5.39
N ARG A 73 -11.15 -3.41 -4.35
CA ARG A 73 -11.47 -2.53 -3.24
C ARG A 73 -10.31 -2.59 -2.28
N VAL A 74 -9.66 -1.45 -2.05
CA VAL A 74 -8.40 -1.39 -1.32
C VAL A 74 -8.59 -0.73 0.03
N ARG A 75 -8.01 -1.32 1.04
CA ARG A 75 -7.87 -0.71 2.34
C ARG A 75 -6.40 -0.77 2.73
N SER A 76 -5.81 0.42 2.90
CA SER A 76 -4.41 0.57 3.29
C SER A 76 -4.35 1.04 4.72
N PHE A 77 -3.48 0.46 5.52
CA PHE A 77 -3.22 1.00 6.84
C PHE A 77 -1.75 0.90 7.21
N ASP A 78 -1.33 1.79 8.09
CA ASP A 78 0.01 1.81 8.63
C ASP A 78 -0.06 2.50 9.98
N PHE A 79 0.82 2.15 10.89
CA PHE A 79 0.92 2.86 12.16
C PHE A 79 1.71 4.17 12.03
N ASP A 80 2.47 4.33 10.95
CA ASP A 80 3.33 5.49 10.71
C ASP A 80 2.56 6.58 9.97
N PRO A 81 2.36 7.77 10.59
CA PRO A 81 1.66 8.87 9.93
C PRO A 81 2.30 9.34 8.63
N GLU A 82 3.62 9.23 8.51
CA GLU A 82 4.32 9.63 7.28
C GLU A 82 4.01 8.68 6.13
N SER A 83 3.92 7.38 6.41
CA SER A 83 3.50 6.38 5.41
C SER A 83 2.07 6.65 4.96
N ILE A 84 1.18 6.96 5.90
CA ILE A 84 -0.20 7.29 5.60
C ILE A 84 -0.28 8.55 4.73
N ALA A 85 0.50 9.58 5.04
CA ALA A 85 0.55 10.80 4.25
C ALA A 85 1.03 10.53 2.82
N CYS A 86 2.05 9.69 2.67
CA CYS A 86 2.56 9.30 1.37
C CYS A 86 1.50 8.55 0.55
N THR A 87 0.85 7.57 1.17
CA THR A 87 -0.20 6.78 0.51
C THR A 87 -1.35 7.67 0.07
N ALA A 88 -1.76 8.62 0.91
CA ALA A 88 -2.83 9.57 0.58
C ALA A 88 -2.44 10.48 -0.59
N ALA A 89 -1.21 10.97 -0.59
CA ALA A 89 -0.70 11.81 -1.68
C ALA A 89 -0.61 11.03 -3.00
N LEU A 90 -0.21 9.77 -2.92
CA LEU A 90 -0.17 8.90 -4.08
C LEU A 90 -1.57 8.68 -4.66
N ARG A 91 -2.54 8.42 -3.80
CA ARG A 91 -3.95 8.27 -4.22
C ARG A 91 -4.44 9.50 -4.97
N GLU A 92 -4.13 10.68 -4.44
CA GLU A 92 -4.53 11.94 -5.05
C GLU A 92 -3.83 12.15 -6.40
N LYS A 93 -2.53 11.89 -6.46
CA LYS A 93 -1.74 12.08 -7.69
C LYS A 93 -2.29 11.28 -8.87
N PHE A 94 -2.78 10.08 -8.62
CA PHE A 94 -3.30 9.19 -9.66
C PHE A 94 -4.82 9.21 -9.76
N SER A 95 -5.47 10.20 -9.16
CA SER A 95 -6.93 10.41 -9.22
C SER A 95 -7.71 9.17 -8.78
N ALA A 96 -7.19 8.48 -7.78
CA ALA A 96 -7.77 7.24 -7.26
C ALA A 96 -8.54 7.52 -5.96
N ASP A 97 -9.27 8.62 -5.90
CA ASP A 97 -9.89 9.13 -4.68
C ASP A 97 -11.38 8.75 -4.54
N ASP A 98 -11.79 7.65 -5.14
CA ASP A 98 -13.15 7.15 -4.97
C ASP A 98 -13.27 6.23 -3.73
N ASP A 99 -14.49 5.75 -3.47
CA ASP A 99 -14.79 4.96 -2.27
C ASP A 99 -14.11 3.60 -2.23
N ARG A 100 -13.52 3.16 -3.34
CA ARG A 100 -12.88 1.85 -3.41
C ARG A 100 -11.52 1.81 -2.71
N TRP A 101 -10.92 2.95 -2.40
CA TRP A 101 -9.63 2.99 -1.72
C TRP A 101 -9.72 3.81 -0.44
N GLN A 102 -9.63 3.13 0.69
CA GLN A 102 -9.65 3.75 2.01
C GLN A 102 -8.27 3.63 2.65
N ILE A 103 -7.87 4.69 3.32
CA ILE A 103 -6.55 4.78 3.97
C ILE A 103 -6.76 5.14 5.43
N GLU A 104 -6.18 4.35 6.33
CA GLU A 104 -6.38 4.53 7.77
C GLU A 104 -5.07 4.35 8.52
N THR A 105 -4.92 5.08 9.62
CA THR A 105 -3.88 4.79 10.60
C THR A 105 -4.35 3.61 11.45
N GLY A 106 -3.50 2.59 11.58
CA GLY A 106 -3.88 1.42 12.35
C GLY A 106 -2.73 0.45 12.51
N SER A 107 -2.99 -0.61 13.26
CA SER A 107 -2.00 -1.64 13.54
C SER A 107 -2.59 -3.01 13.31
N ALA A 108 -1.80 -3.89 12.69
CA ALA A 108 -2.17 -5.29 12.51
C ALA A 108 -2.32 -6.04 13.86
N LEU A 109 -1.78 -5.47 14.94
CA LEU A 109 -1.90 -6.05 16.28
C LEU A 109 -3.18 -5.64 17.01
N ASP A 110 -3.94 -4.71 16.47
CA ASP A 110 -5.17 -4.24 17.08
C ASP A 110 -6.34 -5.12 16.62
N ALA A 111 -6.80 -5.99 17.51
CA ALA A 111 -7.89 -6.91 17.21
C ALA A 111 -9.20 -6.20 16.89
N ASN A 112 -9.50 -5.07 17.56
CA ASN A 112 -10.70 -4.29 17.28
C ASN A 112 -10.63 -3.66 15.89
N PHE A 113 -9.46 -3.18 15.49
CA PHE A 113 -9.25 -2.65 14.15
C PHE A 113 -9.47 -3.74 13.11
N LEU A 114 -8.86 -4.92 13.31
CA LEU A 114 -8.98 -6.02 12.38
C LEU A 114 -10.42 -6.51 12.25
N ALA A 115 -11.15 -6.56 13.36
CA ALA A 115 -12.56 -6.99 13.36
C ALA A 115 -13.44 -6.07 12.52
N ARG A 116 -13.11 -4.79 12.40
CA ARG A 116 -13.88 -3.83 11.61
C ARG A 116 -13.63 -3.92 10.12
N LEU A 117 -12.59 -4.62 9.70
CA LEU A 117 -12.23 -4.70 8.28
C LEU A 117 -13.19 -5.58 7.47
N GLY A 118 -13.87 -6.53 8.12
CA GLY A 118 -14.76 -7.46 7.43
C GLY A 118 -14.01 -8.51 6.62
N SER A 119 -14.64 -8.99 5.56
CA SER A 119 -14.06 -10.03 4.70
C SER A 119 -12.95 -9.46 3.83
N ILE A 120 -11.84 -10.19 3.75
CA ILE A 120 -10.68 -9.81 2.92
C ILE A 120 -10.33 -10.99 2.02
N ASP A 121 -10.09 -10.70 0.73
CA ASP A 121 -9.69 -11.72 -0.25
C ASP A 121 -8.18 -11.83 -0.37
N VAL A 122 -7.47 -10.71 -0.29
CA VAL A 122 -6.02 -10.64 -0.44
C VAL A 122 -5.42 -9.80 0.68
N VAL A 123 -4.42 -10.35 1.36
CA VAL A 123 -3.63 -9.61 2.35
C VAL A 123 -2.22 -9.46 1.81
N TYR A 124 -1.77 -8.23 1.68
CA TYR A 124 -0.41 -7.90 1.26
C TYR A 124 0.31 -7.28 2.46
N ALA A 125 1.46 -7.83 2.79
CA ALA A 125 2.23 -7.34 3.93
C ALA A 125 3.69 -7.13 3.58
#